data_676b2f763aa01c52ce47193f84bdf6f2
#
_entry.id   676b2f763aa01c52ce47193f84bdf6f2
#
_cell.length_a   1.000
_cell.length_b   1.000
_cell.length_c   1.000
_cell.angle_alpha   90.00
_cell.angle_beta   90.00
_cell.angle_gamma   90.00
#
_symmetry.space_group_name_H-M   'P 1'
#
loop_
_entity.id
_entity.type
_entity.pdbx_description
1 polymer ?
#
loop_
_entity_poly.entity_id
_entity_poly.type
_entity_poly.pdbx_seq_one_letter_code
_entity_poly.pdbx_strand_id
1 'polypeptide(L)'
;MKKELLAPAGDTEAGYAALYYGADAVYLGLKHFSARATAANFGADDLNEFVGYAHSLGRKVYVAVNTLLQEDELPELLKALDLCAKYKVDALIVQDLGVARVVREAYPELELHASTQMAVHNREGALALQKIGFSRVVLARELTLNEIREIAAIPGLETEAFIHGALCYSYSGLCMFSSLETGKSANRGKCLYPCRAAFGGCDGEKHYFSMKDMALQGEVLKMPVTSLKIEGRKKTALYVAAAVDYYRRILDGRGDDAERAENIRQIFSRPWTKFHFNGRNKDVIDRDFVGHRGLKIGRTGSLRNNSLQFRTTHKIARYDGIQIDVPGEEKPFGFSLQSLRVNGRNVFEAQAGETVEVKLPPHAPRLEKGWDIYLASASEVKGAYPYEKPKPGAFRQRRQLDVSVMIEKGKLSAATGEFFFAVTGEFAKAENPDKTADAVRKAFGKTGDTDFVLGNLTIENPQGLFAPASLLNELRRGLYGQVVFEEEPRVLPAVKKVRESGAPKWIVKTDKVETLAGINLE
;
A
#
# COMPACT_ATOMS: atom_id res chain seq x y z
N MET A 1 -11.43 -20.17 11.25
CA MET A 1 -10.92 -18.82 11.57
C MET A 1 -11.18 -17.92 10.36
N LYS A 2 -11.73 -16.71 10.56
CA LYS A 2 -11.93 -15.75 9.45
C LYS A 2 -10.55 -15.29 8.95
N LYS A 3 -10.29 -15.41 7.64
CA LYS A 3 -9.04 -14.97 7.05
C LYS A 3 -9.06 -13.46 6.81
N GLU A 4 -7.98 -12.79 7.14
CA GLU A 4 -7.77 -11.37 6.83
C GLU A 4 -7.41 -11.19 5.36
N LEU A 5 -8.09 -10.30 4.65
CA LEU A 5 -7.69 -9.85 3.32
C LEU A 5 -6.90 -8.54 3.44
N LEU A 6 -5.59 -8.60 3.17
CA LEU A 6 -4.66 -7.49 3.29
C LEU A 6 -4.37 -6.88 1.91
N ALA A 7 -4.77 -5.63 1.73
CA ALA A 7 -4.65 -4.91 0.48
C ALA A 7 -3.51 -3.88 0.47
N PRO A 8 -2.91 -3.59 -0.69
CA PRO A 8 -1.88 -2.56 -0.83
C PRO A 8 -2.48 -1.16 -0.94
N ALA A 9 -1.83 -0.16 -0.33
CA ALA A 9 -2.04 1.24 -0.62
C ALA A 9 -0.72 1.92 -1.02
N GLY A 10 -0.61 2.31 -2.26
CA GLY A 10 0.50 3.12 -2.77
C GLY A 10 0.31 4.60 -2.52
N ASP A 11 -0.93 5.01 -2.40
CA ASP A 11 -1.44 6.34 -2.08
C ASP A 11 -2.78 6.22 -1.33
N THR A 12 -3.35 7.33 -0.93
CA THR A 12 -4.64 7.38 -0.20
C THR A 12 -5.80 6.88 -1.03
N GLU A 13 -5.83 7.16 -2.34
CA GLU A 13 -6.89 6.72 -3.25
C GLU A 13 -6.98 5.19 -3.33
N ALA A 14 -5.82 4.53 -3.47
CA ALA A 14 -5.74 3.07 -3.44
C ALA A 14 -6.16 2.49 -2.08
N GLY A 15 -5.84 3.18 -0.99
CA GLY A 15 -6.26 2.81 0.35
C GLY A 15 -7.77 2.88 0.55
N TYR A 16 -8.40 3.99 0.16
CA TYR A 16 -9.85 4.15 0.23
C TYR A 16 -10.59 3.12 -0.63
N ALA A 17 -10.11 2.89 -1.85
CA ALA A 17 -10.66 1.86 -2.73
C ALA A 17 -10.55 0.46 -2.09
N ALA A 18 -9.41 0.12 -1.48
CA ALA A 18 -9.22 -1.15 -0.78
C ALA A 18 -10.25 -1.37 0.33
N LEU A 19 -10.43 -0.36 1.19
CA LEU A 19 -11.38 -0.45 2.32
C LEU A 19 -12.83 -0.53 1.84
N TYR A 20 -13.20 0.26 0.81
CA TYR A 20 -14.53 0.25 0.21
C TYR A 20 -14.92 -1.13 -0.34
N TYR A 21 -13.99 -1.81 -1.01
CA TYR A 21 -14.21 -3.14 -1.58
C TYR A 21 -13.99 -4.30 -0.59
N GLY A 22 -13.77 -4.01 0.68
CA GLY A 22 -13.85 -4.98 1.77
C GLY A 22 -12.53 -5.61 2.20
N ALA A 23 -11.41 -4.91 2.02
CA ALA A 23 -10.17 -5.27 2.69
C ALA A 23 -10.35 -5.21 4.22
N ASP A 24 -9.85 -6.23 4.93
CA ASP A 24 -9.86 -6.26 6.40
C ASP A 24 -8.70 -5.44 6.98
N ALA A 25 -7.61 -5.32 6.23
CA ALA A 25 -6.45 -4.51 6.56
C ALA A 25 -5.81 -3.92 5.30
N VAL A 26 -5.07 -2.81 5.48
CA VAL A 26 -4.32 -2.15 4.41
C VAL A 26 -2.86 -2.00 4.82
N TYR A 27 -1.91 -2.30 3.91
CA TYR A 27 -0.52 -1.99 4.13
C TYR A 27 -0.03 -0.88 3.21
N LEU A 28 0.67 0.07 3.81
CA LEU A 28 1.17 1.26 3.14
C LEU A 28 2.66 1.49 3.46
N GLY A 29 3.24 2.54 2.94
CA GLY A 29 4.58 2.98 3.30
C GLY A 29 4.62 4.49 3.48
N LEU A 30 5.50 4.92 4.34
CA LEU A 30 5.88 6.32 4.47
C LEU A 30 6.86 6.71 3.35
N LYS A 31 7.15 8.00 3.23
CA LYS A 31 8.10 8.53 2.23
C LYS A 31 9.51 7.94 2.35
N HIS A 32 9.88 7.47 3.55
CA HIS A 32 11.16 6.84 3.85
C HIS A 32 10.98 5.38 4.29
N PHE A 33 12.07 4.60 4.27
CA PHE A 33 12.21 3.24 4.79
C PHE A 33 11.28 2.18 4.17
N SER A 34 10.75 2.45 2.98
CA SER A 34 9.87 1.52 2.28
C SER A 34 10.53 0.90 1.04
N ALA A 35 10.38 -0.41 0.86
CA ALA A 35 10.84 -1.15 -0.32
C ALA A 35 10.19 -0.69 -1.65
N ARG A 36 9.20 0.17 -1.60
CA ARG A 36 8.55 0.82 -2.75
C ARG A 36 8.73 2.34 -2.67
N ALA A 37 9.97 2.80 -2.55
CA ALA A 37 10.31 4.23 -2.43
C ALA A 37 9.75 5.11 -3.56
N THR A 38 9.52 4.54 -4.76
CA THR A 38 8.96 5.25 -5.91
C THR A 38 7.43 5.26 -5.99
N ALA A 39 6.71 4.69 -5.02
CA ALA A 39 5.28 4.91 -4.85
C ALA A 39 5.04 6.33 -4.29
N ALA A 40 3.83 6.87 -4.40
CA ALA A 40 3.50 8.18 -3.83
C ALA A 40 3.76 8.21 -2.33
N ASN A 41 3.43 7.11 -1.64
CA ASN A 41 3.57 6.92 -0.20
C ASN A 41 2.81 7.98 0.63
N PHE A 42 2.69 7.75 1.93
CA PHE A 42 1.90 8.59 2.83
C PHE A 42 2.77 9.64 3.52
N GLY A 43 2.29 10.87 3.55
CA GLY A 43 2.77 11.91 4.46
C GLY A 43 2.16 11.76 5.85
N ALA A 44 2.54 12.66 6.78
CA ALA A 44 2.03 12.64 8.15
C ALA A 44 0.51 12.88 8.22
N ASP A 45 0.02 13.86 7.48
CA ASP A 45 -1.41 14.20 7.44
C ASP A 45 -2.24 13.10 6.77
N ASP A 46 -1.71 12.54 5.66
CA ASP A 46 -2.36 11.40 4.97
C ASP A 46 -2.47 10.20 5.89
N LEU A 47 -1.39 9.87 6.64
CA LEU A 47 -1.39 8.77 7.60
C LEU A 47 -2.40 8.99 8.72
N ASN A 48 -2.41 10.20 9.30
CA ASN A 48 -3.34 10.57 10.36
C ASN A 48 -4.80 10.33 9.93
N GLU A 49 -5.20 10.93 8.82
CA GLU A 49 -6.59 10.85 8.34
C GLU A 49 -6.95 9.43 7.91
N PHE A 50 -6.05 8.75 7.21
CA PHE A 50 -6.30 7.40 6.71
C PHE A 50 -6.43 6.36 7.83
N VAL A 51 -5.57 6.42 8.87
CA VAL A 51 -5.68 5.53 10.04
C VAL A 51 -6.99 5.78 10.79
N GLY A 52 -7.35 7.07 11.02
CA GLY A 52 -8.63 7.42 11.64
C GLY A 52 -9.83 6.89 10.87
N TYR A 53 -9.82 7.00 9.53
CA TYR A 53 -10.86 6.44 8.69
C TYR A 53 -10.92 4.90 8.75
N ALA A 54 -9.78 4.23 8.60
CA ALA A 54 -9.71 2.77 8.66
C ALA A 54 -10.24 2.23 10.00
N HIS A 55 -9.81 2.83 11.11
CA HIS A 55 -10.27 2.46 12.45
C HIS A 55 -11.77 2.73 12.65
N SER A 56 -12.33 3.78 12.07
CA SER A 56 -13.78 4.02 12.12
C SER A 56 -14.60 2.91 11.47
N LEU A 57 -14.00 2.19 10.52
CA LEU A 57 -14.57 1.01 9.87
C LEU A 57 -14.20 -0.32 10.56
N GLY A 58 -13.47 -0.28 11.68
CA GLY A 58 -12.93 -1.47 12.35
C GLY A 58 -11.88 -2.20 11.52
N ARG A 59 -11.12 -1.48 10.68
CA ARG A 59 -10.07 -2.03 9.80
C ARG A 59 -8.68 -1.64 10.31
N LYS A 60 -7.68 -2.44 9.95
CA LYS A 60 -6.29 -2.27 10.40
C LYS A 60 -5.40 -1.61 9.35
N VAL A 61 -4.38 -0.92 9.83
CA VAL A 61 -3.37 -0.26 8.99
C VAL A 61 -1.97 -0.72 9.40
N TYR A 62 -1.21 -1.27 8.44
CA TYR A 62 0.16 -1.72 8.65
C TYR A 62 1.13 -0.86 7.86
N VAL A 63 2.18 -0.36 8.53
CA VAL A 63 3.19 0.47 7.87
C VAL A 63 4.44 -0.34 7.54
N ALA A 64 4.87 -0.28 6.28
CA ALA A 64 6.08 -0.94 5.83
C ALA A 64 7.32 -0.09 6.13
N VAL A 65 8.12 -0.53 7.09
CA VAL A 65 9.47 -0.06 7.42
C VAL A 65 10.44 -1.21 7.07
N ASN A 66 10.45 -1.57 5.79
CA ASN A 66 11.02 -2.83 5.32
C ASN A 66 12.23 -2.66 4.38
N THR A 67 13.07 -1.69 4.68
CA THR A 67 14.41 -1.55 4.09
C THR A 67 15.49 -1.81 5.13
N LEU A 68 16.68 -2.18 4.68
CA LEU A 68 17.86 -2.16 5.55
C LEU A 68 18.25 -0.71 5.85
N LEU A 69 18.68 -0.44 7.06
CA LEU A 69 19.09 0.88 7.51
C LEU A 69 20.62 1.05 7.53
N GLN A 70 21.05 2.30 7.41
CA GLN A 70 22.37 2.76 7.78
C GLN A 70 22.29 3.49 9.12
N GLU A 71 23.40 3.56 9.83
CA GLU A 71 23.43 4.10 11.20
C GLU A 71 23.05 5.58 11.27
N ASP A 72 23.42 6.35 10.25
CA ASP A 72 23.07 7.77 10.08
C ASP A 72 21.59 8.04 9.79
N GLU A 73 20.82 7.03 9.40
CA GLU A 73 19.38 7.12 9.15
C GLU A 73 18.52 6.93 10.44
N LEU A 74 19.15 6.57 11.56
CA LEU A 74 18.43 6.30 12.81
C LEU A 74 17.58 7.49 13.31
N PRO A 75 18.04 8.76 13.29
CA PRO A 75 17.20 9.88 13.71
C PRO A 75 15.92 10.05 12.87
N GLU A 76 16.00 9.77 11.56
CA GLU A 76 14.84 9.85 10.67
C GLU A 76 13.90 8.66 10.88
N LEU A 77 14.45 7.49 11.18
CA LEU A 77 13.64 6.32 11.57
C LEU A 77 12.81 6.62 12.82
N LEU A 78 13.41 7.22 13.85
CA LEU A 78 12.69 7.53 15.09
C LEU A 78 11.51 8.46 14.84
N LYS A 79 11.66 9.50 14.02
CA LYS A 79 10.56 10.36 13.62
C LYS A 79 9.42 9.58 12.92
N ALA A 80 9.78 8.62 12.10
CA ALA A 80 8.78 7.78 11.42
C ALA A 80 8.08 6.84 12.41
N LEU A 81 8.78 6.30 13.41
CA LEU A 81 8.19 5.45 14.45
C LEU A 81 7.30 6.27 15.39
N ASP A 82 7.73 7.47 15.80
CA ASP A 82 6.92 8.40 16.61
C ASP A 82 5.60 8.72 15.89
N LEU A 83 5.65 8.94 14.58
CA LEU A 83 4.47 9.18 13.77
C LEU A 83 3.51 7.98 13.77
N CYS A 84 4.06 6.76 13.62
CA CYS A 84 3.28 5.53 13.66
C CYS A 84 2.63 5.30 15.03
N ALA A 85 3.35 5.55 16.12
CA ALA A 85 2.85 5.45 17.49
C ALA A 85 1.79 6.53 17.78
N LYS A 86 2.06 7.78 17.39
CA LYS A 86 1.14 8.92 17.55
C LYS A 86 -0.23 8.65 16.92
N TYR A 87 -0.24 8.12 15.71
CA TYR A 87 -1.49 7.85 14.98
C TYR A 87 -2.02 6.42 15.17
N LYS A 88 -1.43 5.66 16.11
CA LYS A 88 -1.90 4.31 16.49
C LYS A 88 -1.98 3.33 15.32
N VAL A 89 -0.91 3.29 14.52
CA VAL A 89 -0.74 2.27 13.50
C VAL A 89 -0.76 0.88 14.15
N ASP A 90 -1.48 -0.07 13.56
CA ASP A 90 -1.69 -1.38 14.18
C ASP A 90 -0.44 -2.27 14.18
N ALA A 91 0.40 -2.19 13.12
CA ALA A 91 1.65 -2.94 13.07
C ALA A 91 2.67 -2.34 12.10
N LEU A 92 3.94 -2.70 12.29
CA LEU A 92 5.05 -2.39 11.40
C LEU A 92 5.53 -3.64 10.67
N ILE A 93 5.65 -3.57 9.34
CA ILE A 93 6.26 -4.64 8.53
C ILE A 93 7.75 -4.34 8.38
N VAL A 94 8.60 -5.10 9.07
CA VAL A 94 10.02 -4.80 9.28
C VAL A 94 10.92 -5.86 8.63
N GLN A 95 12.04 -5.42 8.04
CA GLN A 95 13.10 -6.30 7.55
C GLN A 95 14.35 -6.26 8.43
N ASP A 96 14.72 -5.09 8.92
CA ASP A 96 15.96 -4.85 9.64
C ASP A 96 15.82 -5.27 11.12
N LEU A 97 16.75 -6.10 11.61
CA LEU A 97 16.73 -6.58 12.99
C LEU A 97 17.06 -5.50 14.02
N GLY A 98 17.86 -4.48 13.64
CA GLY A 98 18.11 -3.30 14.46
C GLY A 98 16.84 -2.48 14.67
N VAL A 99 16.05 -2.28 13.59
CA VAL A 99 14.73 -1.65 13.67
C VAL A 99 13.80 -2.46 14.58
N ALA A 100 13.75 -3.78 14.41
CA ALA A 100 12.92 -4.65 15.25
C ALA A 100 13.27 -4.52 16.74
N ARG A 101 14.56 -4.42 17.05
CA ARG A 101 15.03 -4.20 18.41
C ARG A 101 14.57 -2.84 18.96
N VAL A 102 14.75 -1.76 18.20
CA VAL A 102 14.33 -0.41 18.60
C VAL A 102 12.81 -0.38 18.86
N VAL A 103 12.01 -0.98 17.97
CA VAL A 103 10.56 -1.04 18.15
C VAL A 103 10.18 -1.79 19.43
N ARG A 104 10.76 -2.95 19.68
CA ARG A 104 10.45 -3.73 20.90
C ARG A 104 10.79 -3.03 22.19
N GLU A 105 11.90 -2.29 22.22
CA GLU A 105 12.40 -1.67 23.45
C GLU A 105 11.81 -0.27 23.68
N ALA A 106 11.54 0.51 22.61
CA ALA A 106 11.07 1.89 22.73
C ALA A 106 9.60 2.13 22.28
N TYR A 107 9.00 1.20 21.52
CA TYR A 107 7.65 1.32 20.97
C TYR A 107 6.85 0.02 21.16
N PRO A 108 6.70 -0.51 22.39
CA PRO A 108 6.08 -1.82 22.66
C PRO A 108 4.59 -1.88 22.24
N GLU A 109 3.95 -0.75 22.03
CA GLU A 109 2.58 -0.63 21.52
C GLU A 109 2.44 -0.96 20.03
N LEU A 110 3.54 -0.95 19.25
CA LEU A 110 3.53 -1.26 17.83
C LEU A 110 3.85 -2.74 17.60
N GLU A 111 2.93 -3.47 17.00
CA GLU A 111 3.18 -4.86 16.65
C GLU A 111 4.24 -5.00 15.55
N LEU A 112 5.02 -6.09 15.60
CA LEU A 112 6.05 -6.41 14.62
C LEU A 112 5.60 -7.54 13.70
N HIS A 113 5.51 -7.25 12.41
CA HIS A 113 5.34 -8.22 11.33
C HIS A 113 6.65 -8.37 10.56
N ALA A 114 7.16 -9.59 10.44
CA ALA A 114 8.37 -9.85 9.66
C ALA A 114 8.08 -9.72 8.16
N SER A 115 8.81 -8.85 7.47
CA SER A 115 8.67 -8.66 6.03
C SER A 115 9.01 -9.93 5.26
N THR A 116 8.39 -10.15 4.09
CA THR A 116 8.82 -11.19 3.15
C THR A 116 10.30 -11.08 2.77
N GLN A 117 10.89 -9.89 2.91
CA GLN A 117 12.31 -9.64 2.67
C GLN A 117 13.22 -10.25 3.73
N MET A 118 12.69 -10.78 4.83
CA MET A 118 13.43 -11.61 5.79
C MET A 118 13.56 -13.07 5.32
N ALA A 119 12.98 -13.41 4.17
CA ALA A 119 13.10 -14.72 3.51
C ALA A 119 12.68 -15.91 4.41
N VAL A 120 11.55 -15.79 5.09
CA VAL A 120 11.02 -16.89 5.93
C VAL A 120 10.46 -17.98 5.03
N HIS A 121 11.20 -19.07 4.90
CA HIS A 121 10.90 -20.18 4.00
C HIS A 121 10.93 -21.56 4.67
N ASN A 122 11.13 -21.60 5.98
CA ASN A 122 11.05 -22.81 6.78
C ASN A 122 10.55 -22.52 8.20
N ARG A 123 10.27 -23.59 8.92
CA ARG A 123 9.73 -23.53 10.28
C ARG A 123 10.72 -22.92 11.27
N GLU A 124 12.00 -23.24 11.13
CA GLU A 124 13.08 -22.78 12.02
C GLU A 124 13.28 -21.27 11.91
N GLY A 125 13.28 -20.72 10.70
CA GLY A 125 13.31 -19.27 10.47
C GLY A 125 12.11 -18.55 11.09
N ALA A 126 10.92 -19.11 10.98
CA ALA A 126 9.72 -18.56 11.58
C ALA A 126 9.79 -18.57 13.13
N LEU A 127 10.25 -19.67 13.73
CA LEU A 127 10.46 -19.77 15.18
C LEU A 127 11.54 -18.81 15.69
N ALA A 128 12.61 -18.61 14.93
CA ALA A 128 13.64 -17.64 15.30
C ALA A 128 13.09 -16.22 15.36
N LEU A 129 12.24 -15.82 14.39
CA LEU A 129 11.61 -14.51 14.39
C LEU A 129 10.55 -14.36 15.49
N GLN A 130 9.80 -15.42 15.80
CA GLN A 130 8.88 -15.41 16.95
C GLN A 130 9.64 -15.16 18.27
N LYS A 131 10.81 -15.79 18.47
CA LYS A 131 11.66 -15.56 19.65
C LYS A 131 12.20 -14.12 19.72
N ILE A 132 12.44 -13.50 18.58
CA ILE A 132 12.85 -12.09 18.51
C ILE A 132 11.68 -11.17 18.88
N GLY A 133 10.43 -11.61 18.77
CA GLY A 133 9.22 -10.88 19.17
C GLY A 133 8.34 -10.43 17.99
N PHE A 134 8.50 -11.05 16.83
CA PHE A 134 7.54 -10.87 15.75
C PHE A 134 6.25 -11.65 16.06
N SER A 135 5.11 -10.97 15.98
CA SER A 135 3.78 -11.57 16.15
C SER A 135 3.28 -12.24 14.86
N ARG A 136 3.77 -11.77 13.70
CA ARG A 136 3.40 -12.29 12.38
C ARG A 136 4.63 -12.42 11.47
N VAL A 137 4.63 -13.43 10.60
CA VAL A 137 5.64 -13.60 9.56
C VAL A 137 4.99 -13.60 8.17
N VAL A 138 5.52 -12.76 7.27
CA VAL A 138 5.16 -12.79 5.85
C VAL A 138 6.03 -13.82 5.16
N LEU A 139 5.42 -14.91 4.75
CA LEU A 139 6.09 -16.06 4.16
C LEU A 139 6.74 -15.73 2.81
N ALA A 140 7.85 -16.39 2.52
CA ALA A 140 8.45 -16.38 1.19
C ALA A 140 7.46 -16.91 0.16
N ARG A 141 7.46 -16.33 -1.06
CA ARG A 141 6.50 -16.70 -2.11
C ARG A 141 6.79 -18.05 -2.74
N GLU A 142 8.01 -18.54 -2.56
CA GLU A 142 8.53 -19.77 -3.14
C GLU A 142 7.99 -21.04 -2.49
N LEU A 143 7.23 -20.90 -1.40
CA LEU A 143 6.70 -22.02 -0.63
C LEU A 143 5.54 -22.73 -1.35
N THR A 144 5.54 -24.05 -1.23
CA THR A 144 4.39 -24.90 -1.56
C THR A 144 3.33 -24.86 -0.45
N LEU A 145 2.11 -25.28 -0.74
CA LEU A 145 1.04 -25.37 0.24
C LEU A 145 1.43 -26.24 1.46
N ASN A 146 2.20 -27.31 1.25
CA ASN A 146 2.62 -28.19 2.35
C ASN A 146 3.63 -27.49 3.27
N GLU A 147 4.64 -26.81 2.70
CA GLU A 147 5.60 -26.01 3.47
C GLU A 147 4.89 -24.86 4.23
N ILE A 148 3.88 -24.23 3.62
CA ILE A 148 3.05 -23.21 4.29
C ILE A 148 2.31 -23.83 5.50
N ARG A 149 1.75 -25.05 5.36
CA ARG A 149 1.04 -25.74 6.46
C ARG A 149 1.96 -26.01 7.66
N GLU A 150 3.19 -26.41 7.43
CA GLU A 150 4.18 -26.66 8.48
C GLU A 150 4.48 -25.40 9.30
N ILE A 151 4.64 -24.26 8.63
CA ILE A 151 4.91 -22.99 9.30
C ILE A 151 3.65 -22.44 9.98
N ALA A 152 2.49 -22.53 9.32
CA ALA A 152 1.23 -22.06 9.89
C ALA A 152 0.75 -22.85 11.11
N ALA A 153 1.31 -24.04 11.34
CA ALA A 153 1.04 -24.83 12.52
C ALA A 153 1.81 -24.39 13.79
N ILE A 154 2.66 -23.35 13.70
CA ILE A 154 3.41 -22.83 14.87
C ILE A 154 2.43 -22.12 15.81
N PRO A 155 2.29 -22.55 17.07
CA PRO A 155 1.38 -21.93 18.03
C PRO A 155 1.83 -20.49 18.35
N GLY A 156 0.86 -19.58 18.43
CA GLY A 156 1.09 -18.19 18.84
C GLY A 156 1.83 -17.33 17.80
N LEU A 157 2.03 -17.83 16.56
CA LEU A 157 2.60 -17.08 15.46
C LEU A 157 1.58 -16.95 14.33
N GLU A 158 1.26 -15.72 13.94
CA GLU A 158 0.45 -15.48 12.77
C GLU A 158 1.28 -15.61 11.48
N THR A 159 0.65 -16.11 10.43
CA THR A 159 1.27 -16.23 9.11
C THR A 159 0.51 -15.44 8.07
N GLU A 160 1.25 -14.82 7.16
CA GLU A 160 0.74 -14.02 6.04
C GLU A 160 1.39 -14.51 4.75
N ALA A 161 0.59 -14.68 3.69
CA ALA A 161 1.13 -15.12 2.41
C ALA A 161 0.55 -14.28 1.24
N PHE A 162 1.38 -14.02 0.23
CA PHE A 162 0.92 -13.41 -1.00
C PHE A 162 0.02 -14.34 -1.80
N ILE A 163 -1.05 -13.77 -2.36
CA ILE A 163 -2.04 -14.50 -3.16
C ILE A 163 -2.17 -13.97 -4.59
N HIS A 164 -1.74 -12.73 -4.84
CA HIS A 164 -1.92 -12.06 -6.13
C HIS A 164 -0.85 -10.99 -6.37
N GLY A 165 -0.50 -10.79 -7.64
CA GLY A 165 0.32 -9.69 -8.15
C GLY A 165 1.73 -10.10 -8.57
N ALA A 166 2.59 -9.12 -8.78
CA ALA A 166 3.91 -9.30 -9.38
C ALA A 166 4.83 -10.19 -8.55
N LEU A 167 5.45 -11.19 -9.21
CA LEU A 167 6.51 -12.01 -8.63
C LEU A 167 7.89 -11.36 -8.83
N CYS A 168 8.82 -11.68 -7.93
CA CYS A 168 10.24 -11.38 -8.04
C CYS A 168 10.98 -12.61 -8.52
N TYR A 169 11.97 -12.45 -9.40
CA TYR A 169 12.82 -13.55 -9.85
C TYR A 169 13.74 -14.05 -8.74
N SER A 170 14.30 -13.11 -7.98
CA SER A 170 15.17 -13.43 -6.87
C SER A 170 14.40 -14.07 -5.71
N TYR A 171 15.06 -14.93 -4.99
CA TYR A 171 14.57 -15.47 -3.73
C TYR A 171 14.19 -14.33 -2.78
N SER A 172 13.07 -14.47 -2.08
CA SER A 172 12.51 -13.40 -1.25
C SER A 172 13.55 -12.76 -0.32
N GLY A 173 13.72 -11.45 -0.44
CA GLY A 173 14.66 -10.66 0.38
C GLY A 173 16.16 -10.79 0.08
N LEU A 174 16.57 -11.65 -0.85
CA LEU A 174 17.98 -11.96 -1.11
C LEU A 174 18.48 -11.38 -2.45
N CYS A 175 17.81 -10.40 -3.03
CA CYS A 175 18.17 -9.86 -4.32
C CYS A 175 19.39 -8.94 -4.27
N MET A 176 20.45 -9.36 -4.95
CA MET A 176 21.64 -8.55 -5.21
C MET A 176 21.70 -8.06 -6.67
N PHE A 177 20.85 -8.56 -7.56
CA PHE A 177 20.90 -8.30 -9.01
C PHE A 177 20.86 -6.81 -9.34
N SER A 178 19.87 -6.08 -8.79
CA SER A 178 19.78 -4.64 -9.03
C SER A 178 21.00 -3.88 -8.49
N SER A 179 21.57 -4.30 -7.37
CA SER A 179 22.76 -3.66 -6.80
C SER A 179 23.99 -3.86 -7.69
N LEU A 180 24.19 -5.06 -8.22
CA LEU A 180 25.33 -5.42 -9.05
C LEU A 180 25.25 -4.72 -10.42
N GLU A 181 24.08 -4.74 -11.07
CA GLU A 181 23.90 -4.20 -12.41
C GLU A 181 23.81 -2.66 -12.43
N THR A 182 23.25 -2.06 -11.38
CA THR A 182 22.85 -0.65 -11.44
C THR A 182 23.37 0.22 -10.30
N GLY A 183 24.04 -0.38 -9.30
CA GLY A 183 24.40 0.29 -8.04
C GLY A 183 23.20 0.63 -7.15
N LYS A 184 21.96 0.21 -7.50
CA LYS A 184 20.73 0.53 -6.77
C LYS A 184 20.18 -0.70 -6.05
N SER A 185 20.24 -0.70 -4.71
CA SER A 185 19.84 -1.83 -3.89
C SER A 185 18.32 -2.03 -3.82
N ALA A 186 17.87 -3.23 -4.16
CA ALA A 186 16.47 -3.64 -3.98
C ALA A 186 16.07 -3.68 -2.50
N ASN A 187 17.00 -4.06 -1.61
CA ASN A 187 16.80 -4.14 -0.16
C ASN A 187 16.73 -2.76 0.52
N ARG A 188 17.03 -1.70 -0.24
CA ARG A 188 16.88 -0.30 0.17
C ARG A 188 15.79 0.44 -0.63
N GLY A 189 14.86 -0.30 -1.23
CA GLY A 189 13.72 0.26 -1.95
C GLY A 189 14.03 0.85 -3.32
N LYS A 190 15.26 0.70 -3.83
CA LYS A 190 15.76 1.36 -5.06
C LYS A 190 15.93 0.39 -6.24
N CYS A 191 15.14 -0.70 -6.32
CA CYS A 191 15.21 -1.67 -7.41
C CYS A 191 14.84 -1.04 -8.76
N LEU A 192 15.69 -1.20 -9.77
CA LEU A 192 15.46 -0.76 -11.16
C LEU A 192 15.00 -1.91 -12.08
N TYR A 193 14.66 -3.07 -11.51
CA TYR A 193 14.09 -4.22 -12.22
C TYR A 193 14.97 -4.80 -13.34
N PRO A 194 16.30 -4.98 -13.19
CA PRO A 194 17.15 -5.55 -14.24
C PRO A 194 16.69 -6.94 -14.69
N CYS A 195 16.02 -7.69 -13.81
CA CYS A 195 15.43 -8.98 -14.16
C CYS A 195 14.30 -8.90 -15.21
N ARG A 196 13.87 -7.71 -15.60
CA ARG A 196 12.89 -7.47 -16.66
C ARG A 196 13.53 -7.03 -17.98
N ALA A 197 14.82 -6.80 -18.01
CA ALA A 197 15.54 -6.49 -19.23
C ALA A 197 15.62 -7.71 -20.17
N ALA A 198 15.85 -7.47 -21.43
CA ALA A 198 16.20 -8.51 -22.38
C ALA A 198 17.69 -8.87 -22.25
N PHE A 199 18.01 -10.14 -22.44
CA PHE A 199 19.36 -10.67 -22.38
C PHE A 199 19.62 -11.57 -23.58
N GLY A 200 20.83 -11.54 -24.12
CA GLY A 200 21.28 -12.47 -25.15
C GLY A 200 21.42 -13.90 -24.59
N GLY A 201 20.92 -14.88 -25.30
CA GLY A 201 21.00 -16.29 -24.93
C GLY A 201 21.00 -17.22 -26.15
N CYS A 202 20.95 -18.54 -25.93
CA CYS A 202 20.97 -19.53 -27.01
C CYS A 202 19.80 -19.39 -27.98
N ASP A 203 18.66 -18.89 -27.50
CA ASP A 203 17.42 -18.70 -28.28
C ASP A 203 17.24 -17.22 -28.73
N GLY A 204 18.34 -16.45 -28.80
CA GLY A 204 18.32 -15.01 -29.11
C GLY A 204 18.14 -14.13 -27.90
N GLU A 205 17.75 -12.86 -28.15
CA GLU A 205 17.49 -11.89 -27.09
C GLU A 205 16.09 -12.05 -26.54
N LYS A 206 15.99 -12.37 -25.22
CA LYS A 206 14.72 -12.62 -24.53
C LYS A 206 14.76 -12.19 -23.07
N HIS A 207 13.59 -12.15 -22.44
CA HIS A 207 13.43 -11.79 -21.02
C HIS A 207 13.56 -13.02 -20.09
N TYR A 208 14.73 -13.59 -20.00
CA TYR A 208 14.99 -14.88 -19.30
C TYR A 208 14.66 -14.87 -17.81
N PHE A 209 14.53 -13.71 -17.19
CA PHE A 209 14.27 -13.55 -15.75
C PHE A 209 12.92 -12.86 -15.46
N SER A 210 12.09 -12.64 -16.49
CA SER A 210 10.81 -11.96 -16.35
C SER A 210 9.72 -12.88 -15.84
N MET A 211 9.42 -12.80 -14.53
CA MET A 211 8.40 -13.62 -13.89
C MET A 211 6.98 -13.27 -14.36
N LYS A 212 6.13 -14.28 -14.51
CA LYS A 212 4.66 -14.15 -14.57
C LYS A 212 4.13 -13.53 -13.28
N ASP A 213 2.85 -13.10 -13.26
CA ASP A 213 2.22 -12.61 -12.05
C ASP A 213 1.53 -13.77 -11.30
N MET A 214 1.64 -13.77 -9.97
CA MET A 214 0.93 -14.73 -9.13
C MET A 214 -0.57 -14.45 -9.14
N ALA A 215 -1.40 -15.49 -9.25
CA ALA A 215 -2.83 -15.41 -9.04
C ALA A 215 -3.35 -16.78 -8.56
N LEU A 216 -3.59 -16.91 -7.26
CA LEU A 216 -4.04 -18.17 -6.66
C LEU A 216 -5.54 -18.43 -6.88
N GLN A 217 -6.33 -17.39 -7.15
CA GLN A 217 -7.77 -17.51 -7.42
C GLN A 217 -8.48 -18.29 -6.29
N GLY A 218 -9.38 -19.20 -6.60
CA GLY A 218 -10.08 -20.03 -5.61
C GLY A 218 -9.19 -20.88 -4.70
N GLU A 219 -7.92 -21.10 -5.05
CA GLU A 219 -6.96 -21.84 -4.20
C GLU A 219 -6.69 -21.17 -2.86
N VAL A 220 -6.97 -19.86 -2.73
CA VAL A 220 -6.81 -19.12 -1.45
C VAL A 220 -7.64 -19.71 -0.31
N LEU A 221 -8.72 -20.43 -0.62
CA LEU A 221 -9.54 -21.10 0.37
C LEU A 221 -8.80 -22.25 1.08
N LYS A 222 -7.82 -22.86 0.41
CA LYS A 222 -7.00 -23.97 0.94
C LYS A 222 -5.86 -23.49 1.84
N MET A 223 -5.52 -22.18 1.82
CA MET A 223 -4.38 -21.65 2.58
C MET A 223 -4.69 -21.65 4.08
N PRO A 224 -3.82 -22.20 4.93
CA PRO A 224 -4.01 -22.23 6.39
C PRO A 224 -3.45 -20.99 7.10
N VAL A 225 -3.24 -19.89 6.39
CA VAL A 225 -2.65 -18.65 6.93
C VAL A 225 -3.71 -17.74 7.53
N THR A 226 -3.30 -16.84 8.44
CA THR A 226 -4.13 -15.82 9.06
C THR A 226 -4.47 -14.70 8.08
N SER A 227 -3.49 -14.27 7.27
CA SER A 227 -3.62 -13.11 6.37
C SER A 227 -3.26 -13.46 4.93
N LEU A 228 -4.10 -13.00 4.01
CA LEU A 228 -3.96 -13.16 2.55
C LEU A 228 -3.63 -11.82 1.92
N LYS A 229 -2.41 -11.68 1.39
CA LYS A 229 -1.85 -10.42 0.93
C LYS A 229 -1.88 -10.26 -0.58
N ILE A 230 -2.41 -9.13 -1.04
CA ILE A 230 -2.36 -8.69 -2.44
C ILE A 230 -1.12 -7.82 -2.64
N GLU A 231 -0.26 -8.12 -3.65
CA GLU A 231 0.83 -7.22 -4.09
C GLU A 231 0.27 -6.15 -5.03
N GLY A 232 0.67 -4.88 -4.83
CA GLY A 232 0.18 -3.83 -5.72
C GLY A 232 0.47 -2.39 -5.28
N ARG A 233 1.45 -2.13 -4.41
CA ARG A 233 1.76 -0.76 -3.93
C ARG A 233 2.17 0.25 -5.02
N LYS A 234 2.49 -0.20 -6.23
CA LYS A 234 2.73 0.64 -7.42
C LYS A 234 1.57 0.58 -8.42
N LYS A 235 0.41 0.11 -8.01
CA LYS A 235 -0.78 -0.01 -8.84
C LYS A 235 -1.79 1.08 -8.51
N THR A 236 -2.67 1.36 -9.47
CA THR A 236 -3.75 2.36 -9.34
C THR A 236 -4.85 1.89 -8.39
N ALA A 237 -5.65 2.82 -7.88
CA ALA A 237 -6.84 2.51 -7.08
C ALA A 237 -7.80 1.55 -7.80
N LEU A 238 -7.96 1.68 -9.12
CA LEU A 238 -8.77 0.79 -9.93
C LEU A 238 -8.31 -0.67 -9.85
N TYR A 239 -6.99 -0.91 -9.95
CA TYR A 239 -6.43 -2.27 -9.80
C TYR A 239 -6.69 -2.83 -8.41
N VAL A 240 -6.47 -2.02 -7.38
CA VAL A 240 -6.67 -2.42 -5.99
C VAL A 240 -8.13 -2.74 -5.74
N ALA A 241 -9.06 -1.89 -6.20
CA ALA A 241 -10.50 -2.12 -6.11
C ALA A 241 -10.90 -3.47 -6.74
N ALA A 242 -10.50 -3.71 -7.99
CA ALA A 242 -10.85 -4.92 -8.72
C ALA A 242 -10.26 -6.19 -8.06
N ALA A 243 -9.00 -6.13 -7.62
CA ALA A 243 -8.36 -7.27 -6.97
C ALA A 243 -8.98 -7.57 -5.58
N VAL A 244 -9.29 -6.54 -4.79
CA VAL A 244 -9.94 -6.72 -3.49
C VAL A 244 -11.36 -7.24 -3.64
N ASP A 245 -12.19 -6.68 -4.54
CA ASP A 245 -13.55 -7.17 -4.82
C ASP A 245 -13.53 -8.65 -5.21
N TYR A 246 -12.63 -9.02 -6.12
CA TYR A 246 -12.49 -10.40 -6.57
C TYR A 246 -12.18 -11.37 -5.43
N TYR A 247 -11.13 -11.12 -4.65
CA TYR A 247 -10.75 -12.01 -3.55
C TYR A 247 -11.73 -11.96 -2.38
N ARG A 248 -12.34 -10.81 -2.09
CA ARG A 248 -13.38 -10.68 -1.07
C ARG A 248 -14.57 -11.58 -1.38
N ARG A 249 -15.02 -11.60 -2.63
CA ARG A 249 -16.12 -12.48 -3.08
C ARG A 249 -15.81 -13.95 -2.93
N ILE A 250 -14.60 -14.36 -3.27
CA ILE A 250 -14.15 -15.75 -3.06
C ILE A 250 -14.20 -16.10 -1.58
N LEU A 251 -13.69 -15.23 -0.71
CA LEU A 251 -13.67 -15.45 0.75
C LEU A 251 -15.06 -15.42 1.38
N ASP A 252 -16.00 -14.68 0.80
CA ASP A 252 -17.41 -14.63 1.22
C ASP A 252 -18.25 -15.78 0.64
N GLY A 253 -17.63 -16.73 -0.06
CA GLY A 253 -18.32 -17.91 -0.62
C GLY A 253 -19.14 -17.62 -1.87
N ARG A 254 -18.93 -16.48 -2.55
CA ARG A 254 -19.63 -16.11 -3.80
C ARG A 254 -19.00 -16.75 -5.06
N GLY A 255 -17.94 -17.54 -4.89
CA GLY A 255 -17.26 -18.28 -5.94
C GLY A 255 -16.15 -17.50 -6.64
N ASP A 256 -15.48 -18.20 -7.56
CA ASP A 256 -14.42 -17.68 -8.43
C ASP A 256 -15.07 -17.09 -9.70
N ASP A 257 -15.21 -15.79 -9.74
CA ASP A 257 -15.91 -15.04 -10.78
C ASP A 257 -14.96 -14.77 -11.97
N ALA A 258 -15.20 -15.44 -13.09
CA ALA A 258 -14.37 -15.33 -14.30
C ALA A 258 -14.36 -13.92 -14.89
N GLU A 259 -15.49 -13.21 -14.88
CA GLU A 259 -15.58 -11.83 -15.39
C GLU A 259 -14.71 -10.88 -14.58
N ARG A 260 -14.73 -11.00 -13.24
CA ARG A 260 -13.87 -10.19 -12.37
C ARG A 260 -12.39 -10.50 -12.52
N ALA A 261 -12.06 -11.77 -12.73
CA ALA A 261 -10.71 -12.18 -13.07
C ALA A 261 -10.23 -11.55 -14.39
N GLU A 262 -11.11 -11.48 -15.39
CA GLU A 262 -10.85 -10.81 -16.67
C GLU A 262 -10.72 -9.30 -16.51
N ASN A 263 -11.53 -8.66 -15.67
CA ASN A 263 -11.41 -7.23 -15.37
C ASN A 263 -10.02 -6.88 -14.82
N ILE A 264 -9.49 -7.69 -13.87
CA ILE A 264 -8.12 -7.48 -13.37
C ILE A 264 -7.10 -7.60 -14.51
N ARG A 265 -7.26 -8.61 -15.40
CA ARG A 265 -6.36 -8.78 -16.56
C ARG A 265 -6.40 -7.59 -17.50
N GLN A 266 -7.56 -6.97 -17.70
CA GLN A 266 -7.72 -5.79 -18.55
C GLN A 266 -7.17 -4.51 -17.90
N ILE A 267 -7.16 -4.41 -16.55
CA ILE A 267 -6.60 -3.25 -15.85
C ILE A 267 -5.07 -3.32 -15.85
N PHE A 268 -4.51 -4.44 -15.40
CA PHE A 268 -3.09 -4.73 -15.43
C PHE A 268 -2.81 -6.21 -15.16
N SER A 269 -2.18 -6.90 -16.09
CA SER A 269 -1.74 -8.28 -15.88
C SER A 269 -0.59 -8.65 -16.80
N ARG A 270 0.35 -9.44 -16.28
CA ARG A 270 1.16 -10.39 -17.04
C ARG A 270 0.44 -11.74 -17.06
N PRO A 271 0.91 -12.76 -17.81
CA PRO A 271 0.37 -14.10 -17.69
C PRO A 271 0.35 -14.57 -16.23
N TRP A 272 -0.75 -15.22 -15.84
CA TRP A 272 -0.93 -15.66 -14.45
C TRP A 272 -0.29 -17.03 -14.21
N THR A 273 0.23 -17.23 -13.00
CA THR A 273 0.74 -18.50 -12.51
C THR A 273 0.33 -18.71 -11.05
N LYS A 274 0.13 -19.96 -10.66
CA LYS A 274 0.01 -20.34 -9.23
C LYS A 274 1.36 -20.49 -8.56
N PHE A 275 2.43 -20.18 -9.28
CA PHE A 275 3.83 -20.32 -8.88
C PHE A 275 4.11 -21.73 -8.36
N HIS A 276 4.60 -21.86 -7.13
CA HIS A 276 4.92 -23.17 -6.54
C HIS A 276 3.82 -23.71 -5.61
N PHE A 277 2.66 -23.04 -5.53
CA PHE A 277 1.61 -23.38 -4.58
C PHE A 277 1.19 -24.86 -4.59
N ASN A 278 0.97 -25.43 -5.77
CA ASN A 278 0.57 -26.83 -5.97
C ASN A 278 1.77 -27.79 -6.15
N GLY A 279 3.00 -27.33 -5.93
CA GLY A 279 4.25 -28.04 -6.17
C GLY A 279 5.21 -27.23 -7.04
N ARG A 280 6.47 -27.68 -7.13
CA ARG A 280 7.52 -26.94 -7.87
C ARG A 280 7.16 -26.84 -9.35
N ASN A 281 6.97 -25.63 -9.84
CA ASN A 281 6.59 -25.33 -11.22
C ASN A 281 7.75 -24.66 -11.95
N LYS A 282 8.05 -25.11 -13.18
CA LYS A 282 9.10 -24.55 -14.04
C LYS A 282 8.58 -23.47 -15.00
N ASP A 283 7.28 -23.45 -15.30
CA ASP A 283 6.63 -22.48 -16.18
C ASP A 283 6.20 -21.24 -15.41
N VAL A 284 7.16 -20.47 -14.97
CA VAL A 284 6.96 -19.27 -14.12
C VAL A 284 7.48 -17.97 -14.76
N ILE A 285 8.09 -18.08 -15.95
CA ILE A 285 8.72 -16.97 -16.68
C ILE A 285 7.96 -16.69 -17.96
N ASP A 286 7.77 -15.40 -18.28
CA ASP A 286 7.36 -14.93 -19.59
C ASP A 286 8.59 -14.35 -20.31
N ARG A 287 9.12 -15.11 -21.28
CA ARG A 287 10.33 -14.75 -22.01
C ARG A 287 10.10 -13.75 -23.13
N ASP A 288 8.85 -13.65 -23.60
CA ASP A 288 8.52 -12.93 -24.83
C ASP A 288 8.05 -11.51 -24.56
N PHE A 289 7.56 -11.23 -23.34
CA PHE A 289 7.00 -9.93 -23.03
C PHE A 289 7.06 -9.55 -21.53
N VAL A 290 7.32 -8.27 -21.23
CA VAL A 290 7.53 -7.78 -19.84
C VAL A 290 6.35 -6.99 -19.29
N GLY A 291 5.59 -6.31 -20.14
CA GLY A 291 4.59 -5.32 -19.76
C GLY A 291 3.22 -5.88 -19.40
N HIS A 292 2.26 -4.95 -19.37
CA HIS A 292 0.86 -5.27 -19.35
C HIS A 292 0.41 -5.73 -20.72
N ARG A 293 -0.09 -6.96 -20.83
CA ARG A 293 -0.53 -7.51 -22.11
C ARG A 293 -2.03 -7.33 -22.34
N GLY A 294 -2.82 -7.39 -21.29
CA GLY A 294 -4.28 -7.37 -21.40
C GLY A 294 -4.87 -8.73 -21.74
N LEU A 295 -6.11 -8.71 -22.24
CA LEU A 295 -6.89 -9.88 -22.61
C LEU A 295 -6.77 -10.13 -24.11
N LYS A 296 -6.37 -11.32 -24.54
CA LYS A 296 -6.29 -11.66 -25.97
C LYS A 296 -7.69 -11.69 -26.57
N ILE A 297 -7.93 -10.85 -27.58
CA ILE A 297 -9.25 -10.68 -28.21
C ILE A 297 -9.32 -11.11 -29.67
N GLY A 298 -8.20 -11.46 -30.29
CA GLY A 298 -8.20 -11.89 -31.68
C GLY A 298 -6.82 -11.90 -32.30
N ARG A 299 -6.82 -11.94 -33.63
CA ARG A 299 -5.62 -11.81 -34.47
C ARG A 299 -5.87 -10.86 -35.61
N THR A 300 -4.84 -10.13 -36.03
CA THR A 300 -4.89 -9.24 -37.19
C THR A 300 -5.35 -9.99 -38.44
N GLY A 301 -6.31 -9.41 -39.10
CA GLY A 301 -6.89 -9.95 -40.35
C GLY A 301 -6.45 -9.15 -41.58
N SER A 302 -7.42 -8.70 -42.41
CA SER A 302 -7.15 -7.89 -43.58
C SER A 302 -6.88 -6.43 -43.22
N LEU A 303 -5.92 -5.81 -43.94
CA LEU A 303 -5.62 -4.39 -43.87
C LEU A 303 -6.02 -3.72 -45.19
N ARG A 304 -6.89 -2.73 -45.13
CA ARG A 304 -7.30 -1.92 -46.30
C ARG A 304 -7.51 -0.46 -45.88
N ASN A 305 -7.02 0.48 -46.66
CA ASN A 305 -7.26 1.92 -46.47
C ASN A 305 -7.01 2.41 -45.04
N ASN A 306 -5.89 2.01 -44.42
CA ASN A 306 -5.53 2.31 -43.03
C ASN A 306 -6.53 1.81 -41.99
N SER A 307 -7.30 0.77 -42.33
CA SER A 307 -8.21 0.08 -41.43
C SER A 307 -7.79 -1.39 -41.28
N LEU A 308 -7.87 -1.88 -40.05
CA LEU A 308 -7.61 -3.27 -39.67
C LEU A 308 -8.95 -3.97 -39.43
N GLN A 309 -9.16 -5.11 -40.11
CA GLN A 309 -10.26 -6.02 -39.82
C GLN A 309 -9.78 -7.22 -39.00
N PHE A 310 -10.54 -7.57 -37.97
CA PHE A 310 -10.34 -8.82 -37.23
C PHE A 310 -11.64 -9.31 -36.60
N ARG A 311 -11.71 -10.59 -36.27
CA ARG A 311 -12.82 -11.18 -35.51
C ARG A 311 -12.48 -11.08 -34.01
N THR A 312 -13.30 -10.35 -33.25
CA THR A 312 -13.12 -10.23 -31.81
C THR A 312 -13.69 -11.43 -31.07
N THR A 313 -13.00 -11.93 -30.06
CA THR A 313 -13.49 -13.02 -29.17
C THR A 313 -14.15 -12.48 -27.90
N HIS A 314 -14.10 -11.17 -27.67
CA HIS A 314 -14.68 -10.48 -26.52
C HIS A 314 -15.41 -9.22 -26.97
N LYS A 315 -16.32 -8.74 -26.13
CA LYS A 315 -16.95 -7.43 -26.32
C LYS A 315 -15.87 -6.35 -26.33
N ILE A 316 -15.93 -5.42 -27.27
CA ILE A 316 -15.09 -4.23 -27.36
C ILE A 316 -15.93 -2.99 -27.66
N ALA A 317 -15.49 -1.83 -27.20
CA ALA A 317 -16.21 -0.58 -27.40
C ALA A 317 -15.29 0.53 -27.93
N ARG A 318 -15.87 1.59 -28.45
CA ARG A 318 -15.11 2.82 -28.76
C ARG A 318 -14.42 3.32 -27.51
N TYR A 319 -13.21 3.84 -27.70
CA TYR A 319 -12.29 4.33 -26.65
C TYR A 319 -11.60 3.24 -25.82
N ASP A 320 -11.88 1.98 -26.07
CA ASP A 320 -11.05 0.91 -25.51
C ASP A 320 -9.62 1.00 -26.05
N GLY A 321 -8.67 0.61 -25.24
CA GLY A 321 -7.26 0.52 -25.63
C GLY A 321 -6.93 -0.90 -26.07
N ILE A 322 -6.44 -1.05 -27.30
CA ILE A 322 -5.93 -2.32 -27.79
C ILE A 322 -4.45 -2.29 -28.03
N GLN A 323 -3.82 -3.46 -27.98
CA GLN A 323 -2.41 -3.68 -28.29
C GLN A 323 -2.26 -4.79 -29.31
N ILE A 324 -1.28 -4.65 -30.19
CA ILE A 324 -0.91 -5.66 -31.20
C ILE A 324 0.55 -6.02 -30.95
N ASP A 325 0.81 -7.31 -30.75
CA ASP A 325 2.19 -7.81 -30.63
C ASP A 325 2.84 -7.78 -32.03
N VAL A 326 3.82 -6.88 -32.18
CA VAL A 326 4.57 -6.72 -33.43
C VAL A 326 5.90 -7.48 -33.29
N PRO A 327 6.13 -8.52 -34.07
CA PRO A 327 7.36 -9.30 -34.00
C PRO A 327 8.59 -8.44 -34.23
N GLY A 328 9.59 -8.56 -33.34
CA GLY A 328 10.84 -7.79 -33.41
C GLY A 328 10.80 -6.43 -32.72
N GLU A 329 9.63 -5.98 -32.25
CA GLU A 329 9.52 -4.76 -31.45
C GLU A 329 9.56 -5.07 -29.96
N GLU A 330 10.29 -4.25 -29.20
CA GLU A 330 10.39 -4.39 -27.72
C GLU A 330 9.04 -4.15 -27.02
N LYS A 331 8.19 -3.31 -27.63
CA LYS A 331 6.88 -2.94 -27.07
C LYS A 331 5.79 -3.19 -28.08
N PRO A 332 4.60 -3.67 -27.61
CA PRO A 332 3.47 -3.82 -28.51
C PRO A 332 3.01 -2.48 -29.05
N PHE A 333 2.44 -2.48 -30.26
CA PHE A 333 1.79 -1.31 -30.82
C PHE A 333 0.42 -1.12 -30.18
N GLY A 334 0.26 -0.06 -29.38
CA GLY A 334 -0.98 0.25 -28.64
C GLY A 334 -1.67 1.52 -29.15
N PHE A 335 -3.02 1.46 -29.22
CA PHE A 335 -3.84 2.63 -29.54
C PHE A 335 -5.26 2.50 -29.00
N SER A 336 -5.97 3.63 -28.90
CA SER A 336 -7.38 3.67 -28.51
C SER A 336 -8.30 3.58 -29.73
N LEU A 337 -9.39 2.83 -29.63
CA LEU A 337 -10.40 2.63 -30.66
C LEU A 337 -11.23 3.90 -30.88
N GLN A 338 -10.78 4.80 -31.75
CA GLN A 338 -11.53 6.02 -32.10
C GLN A 338 -12.74 5.74 -32.98
N SER A 339 -12.69 4.70 -33.81
CA SER A 339 -13.78 4.23 -34.66
C SER A 339 -13.91 2.73 -34.58
N LEU A 340 -15.15 2.26 -34.62
CA LEU A 340 -15.49 0.84 -34.60
C LEU A 340 -16.64 0.62 -35.61
N ARG A 341 -16.46 -0.34 -36.53
CA ARG A 341 -17.47 -0.71 -37.51
C ARG A 341 -17.73 -2.21 -37.47
N VAL A 342 -19.00 -2.58 -37.64
CA VAL A 342 -19.46 -3.95 -37.83
C VAL A 342 -20.33 -3.95 -39.10
N ASN A 343 -20.02 -4.83 -40.06
CA ASN A 343 -20.72 -4.91 -41.33
C ASN A 343 -20.82 -3.56 -42.08
N GLY A 344 -19.73 -2.76 -42.03
CA GLY A 344 -19.64 -1.46 -42.69
C GLY A 344 -20.37 -0.32 -41.95
N ARG A 345 -21.11 -0.56 -40.86
CA ARG A 345 -21.81 0.45 -40.06
C ARG A 345 -21.02 0.85 -38.85
N ASN A 346 -21.00 2.13 -38.54
CA ASN A 346 -20.39 2.63 -37.29
C ASN A 346 -21.23 2.17 -36.10
N VAL A 347 -20.56 1.57 -35.12
CA VAL A 347 -21.18 1.11 -33.86
C VAL A 347 -20.40 1.70 -32.67
N PHE A 348 -21.04 1.76 -31.52
CA PHE A 348 -20.36 2.12 -30.28
C PHE A 348 -19.64 0.91 -29.67
N GLU A 349 -20.26 -0.27 -29.75
CA GLU A 349 -19.74 -1.54 -29.24
C GLU A 349 -19.93 -2.68 -30.25
N ALA A 350 -19.07 -3.70 -30.16
CA ALA A 350 -19.17 -4.93 -30.90
C ALA A 350 -19.13 -6.13 -29.95
N GLN A 351 -19.93 -7.13 -30.23
CA GLN A 351 -20.05 -8.33 -29.40
C GLN A 351 -18.99 -9.38 -29.76
N ALA A 352 -18.74 -10.31 -28.84
CA ALA A 352 -17.86 -11.46 -29.08
C ALA A 352 -18.35 -12.25 -30.35
N GLY A 353 -17.39 -12.59 -31.19
CA GLY A 353 -17.64 -13.33 -32.45
C GLY A 353 -17.88 -12.43 -33.66
N GLU A 354 -18.08 -11.14 -33.52
CA GLU A 354 -18.25 -10.22 -34.65
C GLU A 354 -16.92 -9.90 -35.35
N THR A 355 -17.02 -9.66 -36.66
CA THR A 355 -15.90 -9.11 -37.44
C THR A 355 -15.96 -7.60 -37.42
N VAL A 356 -14.94 -6.99 -36.87
CA VAL A 356 -14.84 -5.55 -36.67
C VAL A 356 -13.81 -4.93 -37.62
N GLU A 357 -14.06 -3.67 -37.99
CA GLU A 357 -13.13 -2.82 -38.70
C GLU A 357 -12.78 -1.64 -37.82
N VAL A 358 -11.49 -1.42 -37.56
CA VAL A 358 -10.96 -0.33 -36.75
C VAL A 358 -9.96 0.50 -37.55
N LYS A 359 -10.05 1.82 -37.45
CA LYS A 359 -9.11 2.73 -38.12
C LYS A 359 -7.80 2.79 -37.33
N LEU A 360 -6.70 2.57 -38.01
CA LEU A 360 -5.37 2.68 -37.43
C LEU A 360 -4.95 4.15 -37.30
N PRO A 361 -4.16 4.52 -36.28
CA PRO A 361 -3.58 5.85 -36.18
C PRO A 361 -2.51 6.09 -37.28
N PRO A 362 -2.20 7.36 -37.61
CA PRO A 362 -1.26 7.68 -38.69
C PRO A 362 0.14 7.09 -38.54
N HIS A 363 0.57 6.85 -37.31
CA HIS A 363 1.89 6.32 -36.96
C HIS A 363 1.90 4.78 -36.78
N ALA A 364 0.86 4.10 -37.26
CA ALA A 364 0.81 2.64 -37.17
C ALA A 364 1.96 2.00 -37.95
N PRO A 365 2.65 1.01 -37.38
CA PRO A 365 3.64 0.23 -38.11
C PRO A 365 2.95 -0.59 -39.20
N ARG A 366 3.75 -1.13 -40.12
CA ARG A 366 3.22 -2.08 -41.11
C ARG A 366 2.81 -3.36 -40.40
N LEU A 367 1.51 -3.55 -40.27
CA LEU A 367 0.96 -4.75 -39.64
C LEU A 367 0.82 -5.89 -40.67
N GLU A 368 0.99 -7.14 -40.21
CA GLU A 368 0.79 -8.33 -41.01
C GLU A 368 -0.37 -9.16 -40.43
N LYS A 369 -0.93 -10.06 -41.26
CA LYS A 369 -2.01 -10.94 -40.86
C LYS A 369 -1.54 -12.01 -39.86
N GLY A 370 -2.31 -12.25 -38.79
CA GLY A 370 -2.10 -13.35 -37.85
C GLY A 370 -1.43 -12.93 -36.53
N TRP A 371 -1.06 -11.67 -36.34
CA TRP A 371 -0.51 -11.19 -35.09
C TRP A 371 -1.57 -11.06 -34.01
N ASP A 372 -1.20 -11.33 -32.79
CA ASP A 372 -2.14 -11.35 -31.66
C ASP A 372 -2.56 -9.93 -31.27
N ILE A 373 -3.86 -9.76 -31.03
CA ILE A 373 -4.50 -8.52 -30.57
C ILE A 373 -4.99 -8.70 -29.15
N TYR A 374 -4.71 -7.72 -28.30
CA TYR A 374 -5.10 -7.71 -26.89
C TYR A 374 -5.93 -6.48 -26.55
N LEU A 375 -6.93 -6.65 -25.70
CA LEU A 375 -7.66 -5.58 -25.02
C LEU A 375 -6.89 -5.22 -23.75
N ALA A 376 -6.17 -4.10 -23.79
CA ALA A 376 -5.33 -3.65 -22.71
C ALA A 376 -6.03 -2.66 -21.75
N SER A 377 -7.19 -2.14 -22.15
CA SER A 377 -7.95 -1.19 -21.35
C SER A 377 -9.38 -1.09 -21.87
N ALA A 378 -10.35 -1.54 -21.10
CA ALA A 378 -11.76 -1.39 -21.41
C ALA A 378 -12.38 -0.21 -20.68
N SER A 379 -13.13 0.62 -21.39
CA SER A 379 -13.84 1.78 -20.83
C SER A 379 -14.90 1.36 -19.81
N GLU A 380 -15.58 0.25 -20.06
CA GLU A 380 -16.56 -0.37 -19.17
C GLU A 380 -15.93 -0.76 -17.83
N VAL A 381 -14.76 -1.39 -17.84
CA VAL A 381 -14.05 -1.80 -16.64
C VAL A 381 -13.58 -0.61 -15.81
N LYS A 382 -13.18 0.50 -16.47
CA LYS A 382 -12.82 1.74 -15.74
C LYS A 382 -13.98 2.29 -14.92
N GLY A 383 -15.21 2.16 -15.41
CA GLY A 383 -16.43 2.60 -14.73
C GLY A 383 -17.03 1.57 -13.75
N ALA A 384 -16.57 0.32 -13.78
CA ALA A 384 -17.16 -0.78 -13.01
C ALA A 384 -16.82 -0.77 -11.51
N TYR A 385 -15.81 0.00 -11.11
CA TYR A 385 -15.30 0.04 -9.73
C TYR A 385 -15.35 1.44 -9.11
N PRO A 386 -16.55 2.07 -8.99
CA PRO A 386 -16.69 3.32 -8.25
C PRO A 386 -16.48 3.06 -6.75
N TYR A 387 -15.97 4.04 -6.04
CA TYR A 387 -15.84 4.02 -4.58
C TYR A 387 -16.05 5.41 -4.00
N GLU A 388 -16.50 5.44 -2.76
CA GLU A 388 -16.66 6.66 -2.00
C GLU A 388 -15.45 6.87 -1.09
N LYS A 389 -15.10 8.12 -0.88
CA LYS A 389 -14.03 8.53 0.02
C LYS A 389 -14.53 9.58 1.02
N PRO A 390 -13.95 9.63 2.21
CA PRO A 390 -14.35 10.60 3.21
C PRO A 390 -14.07 12.02 2.74
N LYS A 391 -14.80 12.98 3.31
CA LYS A 391 -14.47 14.39 3.14
C LYS A 391 -13.11 14.66 3.79
N PRO A 392 -12.24 15.48 3.17
CA PRO A 392 -10.96 15.83 3.75
C PRO A 392 -11.10 16.37 5.18
N GLY A 393 -10.25 15.88 6.09
CA GLY A 393 -10.25 16.25 7.51
C GLY A 393 -11.33 15.60 8.38
N ALA A 394 -12.24 14.78 7.81
CA ALA A 394 -13.36 14.18 8.55
C ALA A 394 -12.90 13.15 9.59
N PHE A 395 -11.77 12.48 9.35
CA PHE A 395 -11.22 11.44 10.21
C PHE A 395 -9.85 11.78 10.79
N ARG A 396 -9.44 13.05 10.68
CA ARG A 396 -8.20 13.52 11.29
C ARG A 396 -8.24 13.30 12.80
N GLN A 397 -7.34 12.50 13.32
CA GLN A 397 -7.20 12.28 14.76
C GLN A 397 -6.64 13.55 15.39
N ARG A 398 -7.32 14.06 16.42
CA ARG A 398 -6.94 15.27 17.14
C ARG A 398 -6.97 15.00 18.64
N ARG A 399 -6.05 15.58 19.38
CA ARG A 399 -6.03 15.51 20.85
C ARG A 399 -7.18 16.36 21.43
N GLN A 400 -7.80 15.91 22.52
CA GLN A 400 -8.73 16.75 23.26
C GLN A 400 -7.94 17.75 24.10
N LEU A 401 -8.38 19.00 24.07
CA LEU A 401 -7.78 20.11 24.80
C LEU A 401 -8.82 20.70 25.74
N ASP A 402 -8.66 20.47 27.04
CA ASP A 402 -9.52 21.07 28.06
C ASP A 402 -9.09 22.53 28.29
N VAL A 403 -10.06 23.44 28.29
CA VAL A 403 -9.81 24.88 28.37
C VAL A 403 -10.63 25.47 29.51
N SER A 404 -10.03 26.32 30.33
CA SER A 404 -10.72 27.19 31.27
C SER A 404 -10.67 28.65 30.79
N VAL A 405 -11.83 29.32 30.82
CA VAL A 405 -11.95 30.74 30.47
C VAL A 405 -12.50 31.51 31.66
N MET A 406 -11.81 32.57 32.06
CA MET A 406 -12.21 33.45 33.16
C MET A 406 -12.49 34.85 32.62
N ILE A 407 -13.63 35.42 33.03
CA ILE A 407 -14.06 36.76 32.67
C ILE A 407 -14.13 37.60 33.93
N GLU A 408 -13.22 38.57 34.09
CA GLU A 408 -13.13 39.47 35.20
C GLU A 408 -13.17 40.92 34.73
N LYS A 409 -13.43 41.85 35.66
CA LYS A 409 -13.44 43.30 35.34
C LYS A 409 -12.02 43.71 34.86
N GLY A 410 -11.94 44.14 33.61
CA GLY A 410 -10.69 44.60 33.00
C GLY A 410 -9.82 43.50 32.36
N LYS A 411 -10.15 42.20 32.53
CA LYS A 411 -9.34 41.11 32.05
C LYS A 411 -10.16 39.91 31.59
N LEU A 412 -9.84 39.40 30.44
CA LEU A 412 -10.36 38.14 29.91
C LEU A 412 -9.18 37.18 29.72
N SER A 413 -9.21 36.03 30.37
CA SER A 413 -8.11 35.06 30.32
C SER A 413 -8.57 33.65 29.99
N ALA A 414 -7.65 32.88 29.44
CA ALA A 414 -7.87 31.47 29.18
C ALA A 414 -6.60 30.66 29.46
N ALA A 415 -6.79 29.44 29.93
CA ALA A 415 -5.71 28.52 30.24
C ALA A 415 -6.01 27.10 29.78
N THR A 416 -4.95 26.35 29.47
CA THR A 416 -4.99 24.93 29.17
C THR A 416 -3.65 24.30 29.51
N GLY A 417 -3.63 23.32 30.44
CA GLY A 417 -2.37 22.79 30.98
C GLY A 417 -1.49 23.92 31.54
N GLU A 418 -0.28 24.07 31.04
CA GLU A 418 0.67 25.13 31.39
C GLU A 418 0.55 26.42 30.57
N PHE A 419 -0.24 26.38 29.49
CA PHE A 419 -0.40 27.52 28.59
C PHE A 419 -1.48 28.49 29.09
N PHE A 420 -1.15 29.77 29.07
CA PHE A 420 -2.02 30.84 29.51
C PHE A 420 -1.94 32.04 28.58
N PHE A 421 -3.12 32.61 28.26
CA PHE A 421 -3.18 33.86 27.52
C PHE A 421 -4.27 34.78 28.11
N ALA A 422 -4.05 36.07 28.03
CA ALA A 422 -5.00 37.05 28.54
C ALA A 422 -5.05 38.28 27.63
N VAL A 423 -6.21 38.89 27.55
CA VAL A 423 -6.46 40.17 26.89
C VAL A 423 -7.11 41.12 27.89
N THR A 424 -6.76 42.40 27.82
CA THR A 424 -7.36 43.46 28.64
C THR A 424 -8.47 44.15 27.90
N GLY A 425 -9.51 44.59 28.59
CA GLY A 425 -10.61 45.29 28.01
C GLY A 425 -11.64 45.76 29.07
N GLU A 426 -12.51 46.67 28.72
CA GLU A 426 -13.63 47.07 29.59
C GLU A 426 -14.81 46.12 29.29
N PHE A 427 -15.32 45.45 30.34
CA PHE A 427 -16.41 44.51 30.25
C PHE A 427 -17.63 45.04 31.04
N ALA A 428 -18.69 45.36 30.32
CA ALA A 428 -19.94 45.75 30.93
C ALA A 428 -20.70 44.51 31.47
N LYS A 429 -21.65 44.73 32.35
CA LYS A 429 -22.56 43.66 32.81
C LYS A 429 -23.37 43.12 31.63
N ALA A 430 -23.45 41.83 31.49
CA ALA A 430 -24.22 41.18 30.42
C ALA A 430 -25.72 41.34 30.71
N GLU A 431 -26.52 41.64 29.69
CA GLU A 431 -27.98 41.56 29.78
C GLU A 431 -28.44 40.10 29.97
N ASN A 432 -27.69 39.16 29.41
CA ASN A 432 -27.95 37.75 29.55
C ASN A 432 -26.60 36.98 29.64
N PRO A 433 -26.20 36.50 30.83
CA PRO A 433 -24.95 35.79 31.03
C PRO A 433 -24.85 34.49 30.24
N ASP A 434 -25.95 33.78 29.98
CA ASP A 434 -25.97 32.53 29.21
C ASP A 434 -25.53 32.75 27.76
N LYS A 435 -25.94 33.86 27.15
CA LYS A 435 -25.48 34.26 25.80
C LYS A 435 -23.99 34.51 25.76
N THR A 436 -23.37 35.00 26.86
CA THR A 436 -21.92 35.16 26.94
C THR A 436 -21.23 33.81 26.99
N ALA A 437 -21.75 32.84 27.77
CA ALA A 437 -21.23 31.48 27.82
C ALA A 437 -21.32 30.78 26.44
N ASP A 438 -22.41 30.96 25.73
CA ASP A 438 -22.58 30.41 24.38
C ASP A 438 -21.61 31.04 23.37
N ALA A 439 -21.34 32.36 23.50
CA ALA A 439 -20.37 33.05 22.68
C ALA A 439 -18.93 32.51 22.94
N VAL A 440 -18.58 32.21 24.20
CA VAL A 440 -17.31 31.57 24.57
C VAL A 440 -17.21 30.17 23.95
N ARG A 441 -18.27 29.31 24.11
CA ARG A 441 -18.31 27.97 23.49
C ARG A 441 -18.12 28.04 21.98
N LYS A 442 -18.84 28.95 21.32
CA LYS A 442 -18.74 29.16 19.88
C LYS A 442 -17.38 29.66 19.43
N ALA A 443 -16.74 30.52 20.22
CA ALA A 443 -15.40 31.03 19.92
C ALA A 443 -14.34 29.92 20.05
N PHE A 444 -14.27 29.24 21.20
CA PHE A 444 -13.27 28.22 21.50
C PHE A 444 -13.50 26.90 20.75
N GLY A 445 -14.72 26.59 20.33
CA GLY A 445 -15.00 25.45 19.45
C GLY A 445 -14.40 25.57 18.05
N LYS A 446 -13.88 26.74 17.65
CA LYS A 446 -13.20 26.94 16.37
C LYS A 446 -11.72 26.57 16.46
N THR A 447 -11.38 25.31 16.35
CA THR A 447 -10.01 24.81 16.41
C THR A 447 -9.26 24.87 15.07
N GLY A 448 -9.97 25.09 13.95
CA GLY A 448 -9.34 25.18 12.62
C GLY A 448 -8.56 23.92 12.22
N ASP A 449 -7.34 24.12 11.68
CA ASP A 449 -6.45 23.04 11.23
C ASP A 449 -5.45 22.60 12.34
N THR A 450 -5.72 22.92 13.61
CA THR A 450 -4.85 22.52 14.73
C THR A 450 -4.93 21.00 14.97
N ASP A 451 -3.91 20.47 15.67
CA ASP A 451 -3.83 19.04 16.05
C ASP A 451 -4.70 18.68 17.26
N PHE A 452 -5.63 19.56 17.65
CA PHE A 452 -6.53 19.32 18.77
C PHE A 452 -7.96 19.76 18.48
N VAL A 453 -8.87 19.26 19.29
CA VAL A 453 -10.27 19.69 19.38
C VAL A 453 -10.56 20.12 20.80
N LEU A 454 -11.54 21.03 20.98
CA LEU A 454 -11.98 21.44 22.30
C LEU A 454 -12.58 20.23 23.05
N GLY A 455 -12.01 19.91 24.21
CA GLY A 455 -12.52 18.97 25.18
C GLY A 455 -13.50 19.63 26.14
N ASN A 456 -13.25 19.54 27.45
CA ASN A 456 -14.05 20.21 28.46
C ASN A 456 -13.75 21.72 28.46
N LEU A 457 -14.82 22.52 28.46
CA LEU A 457 -14.70 23.98 28.57
C LEU A 457 -15.33 24.45 29.89
N THR A 458 -14.48 24.91 30.80
CA THR A 458 -14.90 25.55 32.05
C THR A 458 -14.97 27.05 31.83
N ILE A 459 -16.10 27.67 32.19
CA ILE A 459 -16.31 29.11 32.03
C ILE A 459 -16.62 29.70 33.40
N GLU A 460 -15.74 30.62 33.87
CA GLU A 460 -15.92 31.35 35.10
C GLU A 460 -16.23 32.82 34.79
N ASN A 461 -17.47 33.23 35.11
CA ASN A 461 -17.93 34.62 34.96
C ASN A 461 -18.74 35.05 36.19
N PRO A 462 -18.06 35.18 37.35
CA PRO A 462 -18.79 35.41 38.63
C PRO A 462 -19.54 36.75 38.69
N GLN A 463 -19.14 37.71 37.86
CA GLN A 463 -19.78 39.04 37.82
C GLN A 463 -20.82 39.19 36.72
N GLY A 464 -21.06 38.15 35.93
CA GLY A 464 -22.01 38.18 34.83
C GLY A 464 -21.65 39.20 33.75
N LEU A 465 -20.42 39.31 33.36
CA LEU A 465 -19.90 40.28 32.39
C LEU A 465 -20.14 39.84 30.95
N PHE A 466 -20.28 40.80 30.07
CA PHE A 466 -20.33 40.59 28.63
C PHE A 466 -18.92 40.57 28.03
N ALA A 467 -18.60 39.58 27.23
CA ALA A 467 -17.32 39.49 26.52
C ALA A 467 -17.53 39.62 25.00
N PRO A 468 -16.98 40.67 24.36
CA PRO A 468 -17.10 40.86 22.91
C PRO A 468 -16.49 39.71 22.10
N ALA A 469 -17.14 39.31 21.03
CA ALA A 469 -16.71 38.21 20.17
C ALA A 469 -15.32 38.45 19.56
N SER A 470 -14.92 39.70 19.31
CA SER A 470 -13.56 40.05 18.85
C SER A 470 -12.49 39.65 19.86
N LEU A 471 -12.68 40.01 21.13
CA LEU A 471 -11.75 39.69 22.21
C LEU A 471 -11.74 38.20 22.55
N LEU A 472 -12.87 37.50 22.48
CA LEU A 472 -12.95 36.05 22.60
C LEU A 472 -12.15 35.34 21.50
N ASN A 473 -12.22 35.81 20.27
CA ASN A 473 -11.45 35.25 19.16
C ASN A 473 -9.96 35.61 19.25
N GLU A 474 -9.61 36.77 19.80
CA GLU A 474 -8.23 37.15 20.07
C GLU A 474 -7.63 36.25 21.17
N LEU A 475 -8.34 36.11 22.30
CA LEU A 475 -7.98 35.24 23.41
C LEU A 475 -7.74 33.80 22.95
N ARG A 476 -8.70 33.25 22.19
CA ARG A 476 -8.54 31.90 21.63
C ARG A 476 -7.32 31.79 20.74
N ARG A 477 -7.11 32.71 19.80
CA ARG A 477 -5.94 32.66 18.89
C ARG A 477 -4.62 32.76 19.66
N GLY A 478 -4.58 33.63 20.67
CA GLY A 478 -3.41 33.78 21.51
C GLY A 478 -3.09 32.54 22.34
N LEU A 479 -4.11 31.91 22.95
CA LEU A 479 -3.94 30.66 23.69
C LEU A 479 -3.55 29.51 22.75
N TYR A 480 -4.33 29.28 21.69
CA TYR A 480 -4.14 28.15 20.79
C TYR A 480 -2.83 28.21 19.99
N GLY A 481 -2.32 29.42 19.74
CA GLY A 481 -1.01 29.63 19.11
C GLY A 481 0.18 29.25 19.99
N GLN A 482 -0.01 29.12 21.30
CA GLN A 482 1.04 28.71 22.26
C GLN A 482 1.06 27.19 22.47
N VAL A 483 -0.06 26.49 22.17
CA VAL A 483 -0.20 25.07 22.48
C VAL A 483 0.75 24.26 21.61
N VAL A 484 1.76 23.69 22.23
CA VAL A 484 2.68 22.72 21.65
C VAL A 484 2.55 21.45 22.46
N PHE A 485 2.27 20.34 21.82
CA PHE A 485 2.28 19.04 22.47
C PHE A 485 3.70 18.48 22.42
N GLU A 486 4.42 18.61 23.53
CA GLU A 486 5.68 17.90 23.70
C GLU A 486 5.39 16.39 23.81
N GLU A 487 6.10 15.59 23.02
CA GLU A 487 6.10 14.15 23.19
C GLU A 487 7.26 13.80 24.14
N GLU A 488 6.98 12.97 25.13
CA GLU A 488 8.04 12.50 26.03
C GLU A 488 9.12 11.78 25.19
N PRO A 489 10.40 12.14 25.39
CA PRO A 489 11.48 11.52 24.64
C PRO A 489 11.52 10.01 24.91
N ARG A 490 11.50 9.23 23.84
CA ARG A 490 11.61 7.77 23.95
C ARG A 490 12.99 7.37 24.44
N VAL A 491 13.04 6.46 25.40
CA VAL A 491 14.31 5.90 25.88
C VAL A 491 14.77 4.85 24.87
N LEU A 492 15.81 5.18 24.15
CA LEU A 492 16.39 4.25 23.17
C LEU A 492 17.22 3.17 23.88
N PRO A 493 17.26 1.96 23.30
CA PRO A 493 18.10 0.90 23.82
C PRO A 493 19.57 1.32 23.84
N ALA A 494 20.24 1.09 24.95
CA ALA A 494 21.66 1.40 25.08
C ALA A 494 22.46 0.57 24.04
N VAL A 495 23.20 1.27 23.18
CA VAL A 495 24.14 0.61 22.26
C VAL A 495 25.31 0.09 23.09
N LYS A 496 25.31 -1.20 23.39
CA LYS A 496 26.53 -1.85 23.87
C LYS A 496 27.53 -1.81 22.72
N LYS A 497 28.59 -0.99 22.86
CA LYS A 497 29.74 -1.10 21.94
C LYS A 497 30.19 -2.56 21.94
N VAL A 498 29.91 -3.25 20.86
CA VAL A 498 30.52 -4.55 20.61
C VAL A 498 32.02 -4.27 20.53
N ARG A 499 32.81 -4.76 21.49
CA ARG A 499 34.27 -4.74 21.35
C ARG A 499 34.56 -5.40 20.01
N GLU A 500 35.20 -4.67 19.10
CA GLU A 500 35.79 -5.24 17.90
C GLU A 500 36.80 -6.32 18.37
N SER A 501 36.30 -7.52 18.51
CA SER A 501 37.19 -8.66 18.73
C SER A 501 37.67 -9.08 17.36
N GLY A 502 38.92 -8.81 17.06
CA GLY A 502 39.76 -9.19 15.93
C GLY A 502 39.16 -10.06 14.82
N ALA A 503 39.74 -10.12 13.67
CA ALA A 503 39.42 -10.84 12.45
C ALA A 503 37.94 -10.83 11.96
N PRO A 504 37.69 -10.53 10.70
CA PRO A 504 36.35 -10.53 10.12
C PRO A 504 35.71 -11.91 10.28
N LYS A 505 34.60 -11.98 11.02
CA LYS A 505 33.80 -13.20 11.11
C LYS A 505 32.95 -13.31 9.86
N TRP A 506 33.00 -14.43 9.20
CA TRP A 506 32.15 -14.77 8.08
C TRP A 506 30.70 -14.98 8.57
N ILE A 507 29.74 -14.34 7.95
CA ILE A 507 28.32 -14.64 8.14
C ILE A 507 27.88 -15.49 6.96
N VAL A 508 27.52 -16.73 7.21
CA VAL A 508 26.96 -17.63 6.19
C VAL A 508 25.44 -17.62 6.31
N LYS A 509 24.75 -17.23 5.23
CA LYS A 509 23.31 -17.35 5.12
C LYS A 509 22.98 -18.58 4.27
N THR A 510 22.37 -19.59 4.88
CA THR A 510 21.98 -20.84 4.20
C THR A 510 20.56 -21.24 4.64
N ASP A 511 19.86 -21.93 3.77
CA ASP A 511 18.56 -22.57 4.01
C ASP A 511 18.69 -24.01 4.53
N LYS A 512 19.94 -24.56 4.53
CA LYS A 512 20.23 -25.91 4.97
C LYS A 512 21.39 -25.91 5.94
N VAL A 513 21.11 -26.27 7.18
CA VAL A 513 22.12 -26.33 8.25
C VAL A 513 23.17 -27.40 7.95
N GLU A 514 22.80 -28.48 7.25
CA GLU A 514 23.71 -29.58 6.86
C GLU A 514 24.83 -29.11 5.93
N THR A 515 24.60 -28.02 5.15
CA THR A 515 25.67 -27.47 4.27
C THR A 515 26.77 -26.76 5.06
N LEU A 516 26.57 -26.51 6.34
CA LEU A 516 27.58 -25.97 7.25
C LEU A 516 28.46 -27.07 7.90
N ALA A 517 28.12 -28.34 7.69
CA ALA A 517 28.90 -29.45 8.21
C ALA A 517 30.31 -29.43 7.59
N GLY A 518 31.33 -29.26 8.42
CA GLY A 518 32.74 -29.14 8.01
C GLY A 518 33.26 -27.71 7.84
N ILE A 519 32.41 -26.70 8.03
CA ILE A 519 32.86 -25.31 8.13
C ILE A 519 33.12 -24.99 9.60
N ASN A 520 34.35 -24.60 9.92
CA ASN A 520 34.68 -24.12 11.27
C ASN A 520 34.05 -22.73 11.46
N LEU A 521 33.05 -22.64 12.35
CA LEU A 521 32.28 -21.43 12.62
C LEU A 521 32.75 -20.71 13.90
N GLU A 522 34.00 -20.94 14.36
CA GLU A 522 34.56 -20.22 15.51
C GLU A 522 34.70 -18.71 15.31
#